data_89d39ad6bd78e7975b1d32ccc0e22dde
#
_entry.id   89d39ad6bd78e7975b1d32ccc0e22dde
#
_cell.length_a   1.000
_cell.length_b   1.000
_cell.length_c   1.000
_cell.angle_alpha   90.00
_cell.angle_beta   90.00
_cell.angle_gamma   90.00
#
_symmetry.space_group_name_H-M   'P 1'
#
loop_
_entity.id
_entity.type
_entity.pdbx_description
1 polymer ?
#
loop_
_entity_poly.entity_id
_entity_poly.type
_entity_poly.pdbx_seq_one_letter_code
_entity_poly.pdbx_strand_id
1 'polypeptide(L)'
;AELKLKELKTKARPTVKEAANLAAMMTYRNIRTPSMIPSIVGSLIAGFNEDGSAELYTIEPAGGVDKVEDYDANFGSGMTFVLGLLERQFKKDLSVKEGITLATEALKSSTQRDTASGNGIDVFSITKSGIKHEVSEEIIPQYK
;
A
#
# COMPACT_ATOMS: atom_id res chain seq x y z
N ALA A 1 14.01 -10.10 8.13
CA ALA A 1 15.36 -10.62 8.37
C ALA A 1 16.40 -9.89 7.51
N GLU A 2 16.27 -9.82 6.19
CA GLU A 2 17.30 -9.27 5.27
C GLU A 2 17.58 -7.77 5.49
N LEU A 3 16.53 -6.93 5.63
CA LEU A 3 16.71 -5.51 5.93
C LEU A 3 17.42 -5.29 7.27
N LYS A 4 17.09 -6.08 8.29
CA LYS A 4 17.77 -6.01 9.59
C LYS A 4 19.23 -6.46 9.51
N LEU A 5 19.52 -7.47 8.70
CA LEU A 5 20.87 -7.93 8.46
C LEU A 5 21.69 -6.85 7.74
N LYS A 6 21.09 -6.16 6.76
CA LYS A 6 21.70 -5.03 6.08
C LYS A 6 22.01 -3.91 7.06
N GLU A 7 21.07 -3.49 7.89
CA GLU A 7 21.26 -2.47 8.92
C GLU A 7 22.43 -2.83 9.85
N LEU A 8 22.51 -4.08 10.30
CA LEU A 8 23.60 -4.56 11.14
C LEU A 8 24.97 -4.52 10.44
N LYS A 9 25.02 -4.84 9.14
CA LYS A 9 26.26 -4.84 8.36
C LYS A 9 26.75 -3.45 7.98
N THR A 10 25.84 -2.58 7.57
CA THR A 10 26.18 -1.24 7.08
C THR A 10 26.14 -0.18 8.17
N LYS A 11 25.56 -0.48 9.33
CA LYS A 11 25.26 0.46 10.43
C LYS A 11 24.39 1.65 9.98
N ALA A 12 23.70 1.50 8.85
CA ALA A 12 22.76 2.48 8.29
C ALA A 12 21.36 1.87 8.21
N ARG A 13 20.36 2.66 8.51
CA ARG A 13 18.97 2.24 8.39
C ARG A 13 18.61 2.07 6.90
N PRO A 14 17.96 0.96 6.49
CA PRO A 14 17.53 0.79 5.12
C PRO A 14 16.53 1.87 4.71
N THR A 15 16.65 2.35 3.47
CA THR A 15 15.72 3.30 2.87
C THR A 15 14.41 2.62 2.47
N VAL A 16 13.35 3.43 2.27
CA VAL A 16 12.07 2.94 1.74
C VAL A 16 12.24 2.31 0.37
N LYS A 17 13.07 2.90 -0.50
CA LYS A 17 13.42 2.34 -1.82
C LYS A 17 14.08 0.97 -1.72
N GLU A 18 14.98 0.77 -0.78
CA GLU A 18 15.63 -0.54 -0.57
C GLU A 18 14.64 -1.58 -0.07
N ALA A 19 13.69 -1.19 0.78
CA ALA A 19 12.62 -2.06 1.22
C ALA A 19 11.70 -2.45 0.05
N ALA A 20 11.35 -1.49 -0.81
CA ALA A 20 10.56 -1.71 -2.01
C ALA A 20 11.26 -2.65 -3.00
N ASN A 21 12.55 -2.45 -3.25
CA ASN A 21 13.34 -3.34 -4.12
C ASN A 21 13.41 -4.77 -3.58
N LEU A 22 13.57 -4.93 -2.27
CA LEU A 22 13.55 -6.27 -1.65
C LEU A 22 12.19 -6.95 -1.82
N ALA A 23 11.10 -6.23 -1.57
CA ALA A 23 9.75 -6.73 -1.77
C ALA A 23 9.51 -7.12 -3.24
N ALA A 24 9.96 -6.30 -4.19
CA ALA A 24 9.87 -6.57 -5.62
C ALA A 24 10.61 -7.86 -6.03
N MET A 25 11.81 -8.08 -5.50
CA MET A 25 12.55 -9.33 -5.72
C MET A 25 11.78 -10.55 -5.18
N MET A 26 11.14 -10.42 -4.03
CA MET A 26 10.30 -11.49 -3.47
C MET A 26 9.08 -11.76 -4.33
N THR A 27 8.40 -10.71 -4.79
CA THR A 27 7.24 -10.79 -5.68
C THR A 27 7.61 -11.43 -7.02
N TYR A 28 8.73 -10.99 -7.63
CA TYR A 28 9.26 -11.57 -8.86
C TYR A 28 9.57 -13.07 -8.72
N ARG A 29 10.24 -13.46 -7.65
CA ARG A 29 10.54 -14.87 -7.37
C ARG A 29 9.26 -15.69 -7.20
N ASN A 30 8.28 -15.11 -6.50
CA ASN A 30 7.01 -15.76 -6.22
C ASN A 30 6.23 -16.08 -7.50
N ILE A 31 6.07 -15.10 -8.41
CA ILE A 31 5.34 -15.31 -9.67
C ILE A 31 6.07 -16.24 -10.64
N ARG A 32 7.41 -16.33 -10.55
CA ARG A 32 8.24 -17.21 -11.39
C ARG A 32 8.38 -18.62 -10.85
N THR A 33 7.98 -18.86 -9.61
CA THR A 33 8.02 -20.20 -9.03
C THR A 33 6.90 -21.04 -9.65
N PRO A 34 7.20 -22.19 -10.25
CA PRO A 34 6.18 -23.07 -10.81
C PRO A 34 5.17 -23.50 -9.74
N SER A 35 3.89 -23.23 -9.99
CA SER A 35 2.79 -23.59 -9.10
C SER A 35 1.53 -23.85 -9.91
N MET A 36 0.69 -24.76 -9.48
CA MET A 36 -0.63 -25.00 -10.09
C MET A 36 -1.56 -23.80 -9.86
N ILE A 37 -1.36 -23.04 -8.81
CA ILE A 37 -2.08 -21.82 -8.52
C ILE A 37 -1.03 -20.69 -8.44
N PRO A 38 -0.90 -19.85 -9.49
CA PRO A 38 0.06 -18.77 -9.47
C PRO A 38 -0.30 -17.75 -8.38
N SER A 39 0.72 -17.34 -7.62
CA SER A 39 0.56 -16.30 -6.61
C SER A 39 0.78 -14.93 -7.25
N ILE A 40 -0.32 -14.22 -7.51
CA ILE A 40 -0.32 -12.89 -8.14
C ILE A 40 -0.56 -11.86 -7.03
N VAL A 41 0.46 -11.12 -6.66
CA VAL A 41 0.41 -10.13 -5.58
C VAL A 41 0.99 -8.82 -6.05
N GLY A 42 0.21 -7.75 -5.98
CA GLY A 42 0.71 -6.37 -6.03
C GLY A 42 0.82 -5.80 -4.62
N SER A 43 1.70 -4.84 -4.40
CA SER A 43 1.95 -4.27 -3.08
C SER A 43 2.29 -2.78 -3.15
N LEU A 44 1.93 -2.05 -2.09
CA LEU A 44 2.40 -0.70 -1.83
C LEU A 44 3.38 -0.72 -0.67
N ILE A 45 4.50 -0.04 -0.81
CA ILE A 45 5.50 0.14 0.25
C ILE A 45 5.66 1.63 0.54
N ALA A 46 5.33 2.02 1.74
CA ALA A 46 5.43 3.41 2.18
C ALA A 46 6.28 3.54 3.45
N GLY A 47 6.91 4.68 3.62
CA GLY A 47 7.68 4.94 4.85
C GLY A 47 8.39 6.29 4.86
N PHE A 48 9.16 6.50 5.93
CA PHE A 48 10.05 7.64 6.10
C PHE A 48 11.50 7.18 6.14
N ASN A 49 12.35 7.90 5.42
CA ASN A 49 13.79 7.75 5.48
C ASN A 49 14.38 8.50 6.69
N GLU A 50 15.66 8.27 7.00
CA GLU A 50 16.36 8.95 8.10
C GLU A 50 16.44 10.46 7.92
N ASP A 51 16.50 10.94 6.67
CA ASP A 51 16.47 12.36 6.33
C ASP A 51 15.08 13.01 6.52
N GLY A 52 14.08 12.21 6.88
CA GLY A 52 12.71 12.63 7.08
C GLY A 52 11.90 12.77 5.79
N SER A 53 12.43 12.36 4.64
CA SER A 53 11.64 12.25 3.41
C SER A 53 10.64 11.09 3.49
N ALA A 54 9.43 11.34 3.00
CA ALA A 54 8.41 10.30 2.85
C ALA A 54 8.47 9.75 1.41
N GLU A 55 8.36 8.45 1.27
CA GLU A 55 8.32 7.80 -0.04
C GLU A 55 7.24 6.73 -0.09
N LEU A 56 6.64 6.59 -1.26
CA LEU A 56 5.66 5.55 -1.61
C LEU A 56 6.11 4.88 -2.90
N TYR A 57 6.08 3.56 -2.91
CA TYR A 57 6.38 2.74 -4.09
C TYR A 57 5.25 1.76 -4.35
N THR A 58 4.88 1.62 -5.62
CA THR A 58 4.05 0.53 -6.10
C THR A 58 4.91 -0.60 -6.63
N ILE A 59 4.51 -1.83 -6.35
CA ILE A 59 5.18 -3.05 -6.79
C ILE A 59 4.16 -3.89 -7.55
N GLU A 60 4.42 -4.06 -8.84
CA GLU A 60 3.62 -4.89 -9.69
C GLU A 60 3.85 -6.39 -9.44
N PRO A 61 2.88 -7.27 -9.76
CA PRO A 61 3.02 -8.71 -9.59
C PRO A 61 4.24 -9.32 -10.30
N ALA A 62 4.68 -8.72 -11.41
CA ALA A 62 5.88 -9.13 -12.14
C ALA A 62 7.20 -8.62 -11.53
N GLY A 63 7.15 -7.87 -10.42
CA GLY A 63 8.32 -7.33 -9.73
C GLY A 63 8.77 -5.96 -10.25
N GLY A 64 7.97 -5.27 -11.06
CA GLY A 64 8.20 -3.85 -11.41
C GLY A 64 8.06 -2.98 -10.15
N VAL A 65 8.89 -1.93 -10.04
CA VAL A 65 8.89 -0.98 -8.93
C VAL A 65 8.84 0.42 -9.48
N ASP A 66 7.80 1.16 -9.13
CA ASP A 66 7.64 2.56 -9.51
C ASP A 66 7.42 3.44 -8.30
N LYS A 67 8.05 4.62 -8.29
CA LYS A 67 7.81 5.63 -7.27
C LYS A 67 6.49 6.33 -7.54
N VAL A 68 5.67 6.41 -6.50
CA VAL A 68 4.38 7.11 -6.54
C VAL A 68 4.54 8.50 -5.93
N GLU A 69 4.12 9.51 -6.67
CA GLU A 69 4.27 10.91 -6.21
C GLU A 69 3.09 11.38 -5.36
N ASP A 70 1.88 10.97 -5.70
CA ASP A 70 0.66 11.43 -5.03
C ASP A 70 -0.09 10.28 -4.33
N TYR A 71 -0.72 9.39 -5.08
CA TYR A 71 -1.49 8.26 -4.55
C TYR A 71 -1.50 7.09 -5.55
N ASP A 72 -1.83 5.92 -5.03
CA ASP A 72 -2.05 4.72 -5.85
C ASP A 72 -3.02 3.78 -5.14
N ALA A 73 -3.66 2.91 -5.90
CA ALA A 73 -4.50 1.83 -5.39
C ALA A 73 -3.91 0.44 -5.72
N ASN A 74 -2.72 0.41 -6.28
CA ASN A 74 -1.96 -0.76 -6.68
C ASN A 74 -2.73 -1.67 -7.65
N PHE A 75 -3.03 -2.89 -7.22
CA PHE A 75 -3.51 -3.97 -8.08
C PHE A 75 -4.70 -4.67 -7.44
N GLY A 76 -5.70 -4.97 -8.26
CA GLY A 76 -6.88 -5.72 -7.82
C GLY A 76 -8.18 -5.24 -8.47
N SER A 77 -9.25 -6.00 -8.31
CA SER A 77 -10.57 -5.69 -8.91
C SER A 77 -11.18 -4.41 -8.35
N GLY A 78 -10.92 -4.09 -7.09
CA GLY A 78 -11.38 -2.86 -6.44
C GLY A 78 -10.63 -1.59 -6.82
N MET A 79 -9.48 -1.71 -7.51
CA MET A 79 -8.59 -0.59 -7.84
C MET A 79 -9.31 0.57 -8.55
N THR A 80 -10.13 0.26 -9.54
CA THR A 80 -10.82 1.28 -10.36
C THR A 80 -11.78 2.14 -9.54
N PHE A 81 -12.43 1.57 -8.53
CA PHE A 81 -13.33 2.31 -7.64
C PHE A 81 -12.55 3.24 -6.71
N VAL A 82 -11.43 2.76 -6.18
CA VAL A 82 -10.55 3.54 -5.32
C VAL A 82 -9.92 4.69 -6.10
N LEU A 83 -9.33 4.42 -7.26
CA LEU A 83 -8.71 5.45 -8.11
C LEU A 83 -9.71 6.49 -8.58
N GLY A 84 -10.92 6.08 -8.99
CA GLY A 84 -11.96 7.02 -9.42
C GLY A 84 -12.38 8.01 -8.32
N LEU A 85 -12.34 7.61 -7.05
CA LEU A 85 -12.60 8.50 -5.93
C LEU A 85 -11.39 9.38 -5.63
N LEU A 86 -10.19 8.80 -5.58
CA LEU A 86 -8.96 9.53 -5.30
C LEU A 86 -8.70 10.62 -6.36
N GLU A 87 -8.89 10.32 -7.65
CA GLU A 87 -8.74 11.27 -8.75
C GLU A 87 -9.61 12.54 -8.58
N ARG A 88 -10.77 12.38 -7.99
CA ARG A 88 -11.71 13.49 -7.80
C ARG A 88 -11.50 14.27 -6.50
N GLN A 89 -11.01 13.62 -5.46
CA GLN A 89 -11.01 14.17 -4.10
C GLN A 89 -9.62 14.42 -3.55
N PHE A 90 -8.59 13.80 -4.12
CA PHE A 90 -7.22 14.03 -3.68
C PHE A 90 -6.81 15.49 -3.91
N LYS A 91 -6.12 16.05 -2.94
CA LYS A 91 -5.48 17.37 -3.01
C LYS A 91 -4.08 17.24 -2.45
N LYS A 92 -3.15 18.01 -2.99
CA LYS A 92 -1.81 18.14 -2.39
C LYS A 92 -1.93 18.78 -1.01
N ASP A 93 -1.02 18.41 -0.13
CA ASP A 93 -0.92 18.97 1.22
C ASP A 93 -2.13 18.68 2.15
N LEU A 94 -2.81 17.54 1.94
CA LEU A 94 -3.81 17.06 2.89
C LEU A 94 -3.17 16.84 4.27
N SER A 95 -3.89 17.26 5.31
CA SER A 95 -3.55 16.88 6.67
C SER A 95 -3.71 15.36 6.85
N VAL A 96 -3.02 14.77 7.84
CA VAL A 96 -3.15 13.34 8.17
C VAL A 96 -4.61 12.95 8.39
N LYS A 97 -5.38 13.80 9.07
CA LYS A 97 -6.80 13.55 9.33
C LYS A 97 -7.62 13.50 8.04
N GLU A 98 -7.40 14.43 7.12
CA GLU A 98 -8.08 14.45 5.82
C GLU A 98 -7.67 13.24 4.98
N GLY A 99 -6.38 12.87 4.99
CA GLY A 99 -5.89 11.68 4.32
C GLY A 99 -6.52 10.39 4.84
N ILE A 100 -6.69 10.24 6.15
CA ILE A 100 -7.39 9.11 6.78
C ILE A 100 -8.85 9.05 6.30
N THR A 101 -9.55 10.19 6.31
CA THR A 101 -10.94 10.27 5.84
C THR A 101 -11.03 9.86 4.37
N LEU A 102 -10.17 10.42 3.52
CA LEU A 102 -10.14 10.12 2.09
C LEU A 102 -9.85 8.64 1.81
N ALA A 103 -8.86 8.06 2.48
CA ALA A 103 -8.53 6.64 2.35
C ALA A 103 -9.70 5.73 2.79
N THR A 104 -10.37 6.09 3.88
CA THR A 104 -11.55 5.37 4.38
C THR A 104 -12.67 5.38 3.36
N GLU A 105 -13.01 6.55 2.79
CA GLU A 105 -14.06 6.67 1.78
C GLU A 105 -13.70 5.95 0.48
N ALA A 106 -12.43 5.99 0.08
CA ALA A 106 -11.94 5.28 -1.09
C ALA A 106 -12.11 3.76 -0.95
N LEU A 107 -11.73 3.20 0.19
CA LEU A 107 -11.93 1.78 0.47
C LEU A 107 -13.41 1.41 0.57
N LYS A 108 -14.24 2.25 1.19
CA LYS A 108 -15.70 2.05 1.23
C LYS A 108 -16.31 2.02 -0.17
N SER A 109 -15.84 2.85 -1.09
CA SER A 109 -16.34 2.84 -2.48
C SER A 109 -16.08 1.50 -3.18
N SER A 110 -14.91 0.90 -2.92
CA SER A 110 -14.55 -0.43 -3.44
C SER A 110 -15.43 -1.52 -2.82
N THR A 111 -15.51 -1.59 -1.49
CA THR A 111 -16.28 -2.64 -0.80
C THR A 111 -17.77 -2.62 -1.12
N GLN A 112 -18.32 -1.48 -1.55
CA GLN A 112 -19.73 -1.37 -1.95
C GLN A 112 -20.02 -1.89 -3.36
N ARG A 113 -19.04 -1.91 -4.24
CA ARG A 113 -19.24 -2.18 -5.68
C ARG A 113 -18.50 -3.39 -6.19
N ASP A 114 -17.39 -3.73 -5.57
CA ASP A 114 -16.58 -4.89 -5.95
C ASP A 114 -16.87 -6.07 -5.04
N THR A 115 -17.38 -7.15 -5.62
CA THR A 115 -17.73 -8.37 -4.89
C THR A 115 -16.53 -9.11 -4.31
N ALA A 116 -15.33 -8.84 -4.83
CA ALA A 116 -14.08 -9.44 -4.34
C ALA A 116 -13.38 -8.57 -3.26
N SER A 117 -13.93 -7.37 -2.97
CA SER A 117 -13.45 -6.47 -1.91
C SER A 117 -14.37 -6.52 -0.70
N GLY A 118 -13.84 -6.61 0.47
CA GLY A 118 -14.56 -6.67 1.76
C GLY A 118 -13.70 -7.50 2.72
N ASN A 119 -14.18 -7.91 3.79
CA ASN A 119 -15.28 -7.79 4.72
C ASN A 119 -15.06 -6.67 5.73
N GLY A 120 -14.09 -5.80 5.50
CA GLY A 120 -13.74 -4.71 6.37
C GLY A 120 -12.67 -3.82 5.76
N ILE A 121 -12.29 -2.78 6.49
CA ILE A 121 -11.21 -1.87 6.14
C ILE A 121 -10.33 -1.60 7.34
N ASP A 122 -9.03 -1.54 7.08
CA ASP A 122 -8.04 -1.07 8.03
C ASP A 122 -7.27 0.10 7.40
N VAL A 123 -7.15 1.20 8.14
CA VAL A 123 -6.39 2.38 7.71
C VAL A 123 -5.28 2.65 8.70
N PHE A 124 -4.07 2.81 8.20
CA PHE A 124 -2.89 3.15 8.97
C PHE A 124 -2.34 4.50 8.53
N SER A 125 -1.92 5.31 9.48
CA SER A 125 -1.10 6.48 9.21
C SER A 125 0.37 6.16 9.44
N ILE A 126 1.23 6.66 8.54
CA ILE A 126 2.68 6.58 8.67
C ILE A 126 3.19 8.01 8.76
N THR A 127 3.80 8.35 9.89
CA THR A 127 4.34 9.68 10.17
C THR A 127 5.77 9.58 10.68
N LYS A 128 6.45 10.70 10.88
CA LYS A 128 7.78 10.72 11.50
C LYS A 128 7.79 10.11 12.91
N SER A 129 6.66 10.11 13.60
CA SER A 129 6.51 9.51 14.93
C SER A 129 6.25 8.00 14.91
N GLY A 130 6.02 7.42 13.74
CA GLY A 130 5.80 5.98 13.56
C GLY A 130 4.52 5.64 12.82
N ILE A 131 4.10 4.40 12.96
CA ILE A 131 2.91 3.83 12.32
C ILE A 131 1.81 3.75 13.37
N LYS A 132 0.60 4.21 13.03
CA LYS A 132 -0.58 4.12 13.88
C LYS A 132 -1.75 3.51 13.11
N HIS A 133 -2.46 2.59 13.73
CA HIS A 133 -3.72 2.05 13.23
C HIS A 133 -4.84 3.04 13.57
N GLU A 134 -5.44 3.64 12.57
CA GLU A 134 -6.39 4.75 12.72
C GLU A 134 -7.83 4.31 12.60
N VAL A 135 -8.11 3.37 11.70
CA VAL A 135 -9.45 2.85 11.45
C VAL A 135 -9.38 1.34 11.35
N SER A 136 -10.32 0.66 12.00
CA SER A 136 -10.59 -0.76 11.80
C SER A 136 -12.12 -0.94 11.86
N GLU A 137 -12.72 -1.19 10.70
CA GLU A 137 -14.16 -1.36 10.57
C GLU A 137 -14.47 -2.67 9.86
N GLU A 138 -15.36 -3.48 10.42
CA GLU A 138 -15.97 -4.60 9.71
C GLU A 138 -17.19 -4.09 8.93
N ILE A 139 -17.22 -4.39 7.63
CA ILE A 139 -18.31 -3.98 6.74
C ILE A 139 -19.19 -5.20 6.47
N ILE A 140 -20.38 -5.21 7.03
CA ILE A 140 -21.40 -6.21 6.75
C ILE A 140 -22.21 -5.73 5.54
N PRO A 141 -22.13 -6.41 4.38
CA PRO A 141 -22.90 -6.02 3.20
C PRO A 141 -24.40 -6.07 3.52
N GLN A 142 -25.07 -4.93 3.39
CA GLN A 142 -26.55 -4.90 3.43
C GLN A 142 -27.08 -5.03 2.00
N TYR A 143 -27.47 -6.24 1.65
CA TYR A 143 -28.19 -6.46 0.40
C TYR A 143 -29.62 -5.89 0.55
N LYS A 144 -29.95 -4.87 -0.24
CA LYS A 144 -31.30 -4.38 -0.42
C LYS A 144 -32.01 -5.11 -1.55
#